data_9847728fc4ac955ca2ad052bc28fcc3e
#
_entry.id   9847728fc4ac955ca2ad052bc28fcc3e
#
_cell.length_a   1.000
_cell.length_b   1.000
_cell.length_c   1.000
_cell.angle_alpha   90.00
_cell.angle_beta   90.00
_cell.angle_gamma   90.00
#
_symmetry.space_group_name_H-M   'P 1'
#
loop_
_entity.id
_entity.type
_entity.pdbx_description
1 polymer ?
#
loop_
_entity_poly.entity_id
_entity_poly.type
_entity_poly.pdbx_seq_one_letter_code
_entity_poly.pdbx_strand_id
1 'polypeptide(L)'
;MAGRFLRHMKSQDYIVSHNGYNVSCKLYYEDKKTIHAVVLFGHGFGGHKDNKAAERFAQRALDKLHFATVTFNWPCHGDDVRKKLRLDDCDGYLTAVIEDVRARYGDPRLYAYATSFGGFLFLKYLLEHGNPFQKIALRCPAVDLYRVQTERILTPEELEKLHKGKEVLAGFDRKVAIDRTYLEEIRAVDLLHADLTAYMDDVLILHGTRDEIVPLDMVQAFADDQLMEFVPIEHADHRFQDPRAMDEAIKVILDFFNGRE
;
A
#
# COMPACT_ATOMS: atom_id res chain seq x y z
N MET A 1 1.39 6.95 -36.49
CA MET A 1 2.00 7.07 -35.16
C MET A 1 1.43 8.31 -34.51
N ALA A 2 0.38 8.18 -33.68
CA ALA A 2 -0.15 9.31 -32.93
C ALA A 2 0.84 9.61 -31.79
N GLY A 3 1.42 10.80 -31.79
CA GLY A 3 2.28 11.27 -30.73
C GLY A 3 1.53 11.20 -29.39
N ARG A 4 2.03 10.40 -28.47
CA ARG A 4 1.50 10.26 -27.11
C ARG A 4 1.83 11.58 -26.39
N PHE A 5 0.93 12.55 -26.41
CA PHE A 5 1.05 13.73 -25.55
C PHE A 5 0.96 13.25 -24.10
N LEU A 6 2.06 13.38 -23.33
CA LEU A 6 2.04 13.20 -21.90
C LEU A 6 1.05 14.21 -21.31
N ARG A 7 0.09 13.73 -20.52
CA ARG A 7 -0.86 14.61 -19.84
C ARG A 7 -0.14 15.45 -18.80
N HIS A 8 -0.57 16.67 -18.64
CA HIS A 8 -0.01 17.58 -17.65
C HIS A 8 -0.56 17.23 -16.25
N MET A 9 0.15 16.32 -15.57
CA MET A 9 -0.17 15.95 -14.19
C MET A 9 0.09 17.13 -13.24
N LYS A 10 -0.93 17.48 -12.47
CA LYS A 10 -0.86 18.41 -11.34
C LYS A 10 -0.79 17.62 -10.05
N SER A 11 -0.25 18.22 -8.99
CA SER A 11 -0.32 17.66 -7.65
C SER A 11 -0.77 18.71 -6.63
N GLN A 12 -1.43 18.24 -5.56
CA GLN A 12 -1.87 19.09 -4.46
C GLN A 12 -1.76 18.33 -3.15
N ASP A 13 -1.06 18.92 -2.19
CA ASP A 13 -1.08 18.47 -0.79
C ASP A 13 -2.36 18.95 -0.09
N TYR A 14 -2.92 18.12 0.78
CA TYR A 14 -4.08 18.44 1.58
C TYR A 14 -4.16 17.56 2.84
N ILE A 15 -4.98 17.98 3.80
CA ILE A 15 -5.25 17.22 5.01
C ILE A 15 -6.69 16.69 4.95
N VAL A 16 -6.86 15.41 5.24
CA VAL A 16 -8.16 14.80 5.52
C VAL A 16 -8.37 14.85 7.03
N SER A 17 -9.45 15.53 7.45
CA SER A 17 -9.86 15.57 8.86
C SER A 17 -11.18 14.81 9.01
N HIS A 18 -11.13 13.65 9.67
CA HIS A 18 -12.29 12.78 9.83
C HIS A 18 -12.18 11.97 11.13
N ASN A 19 -13.24 11.93 11.92
CA ASN A 19 -13.34 11.13 13.16
C ASN A 19 -12.13 11.27 14.11
N GLY A 20 -11.57 12.49 14.23
CA GLY A 20 -10.41 12.77 15.10
C GLY A 20 -9.06 12.41 14.48
N TYR A 21 -9.03 11.93 13.23
CA TYR A 21 -7.82 11.74 12.45
C TYR A 21 -7.53 12.95 11.57
N ASN A 22 -6.24 13.27 11.41
CA ASN A 22 -5.75 14.25 10.44
C ASN A 22 -4.70 13.56 9.58
N VAL A 23 -5.09 13.18 8.36
CA VAL A 23 -4.25 12.41 7.46
C VAL A 23 -3.63 13.31 6.40
N SER A 24 -2.32 13.34 6.33
CA SER A 24 -1.58 14.09 5.31
C SER A 24 -1.64 13.34 3.98
N CYS A 25 -2.24 13.96 2.99
CA CYS A 25 -2.50 13.39 1.67
C CYS A 25 -1.90 14.21 0.54
N LYS A 26 -1.69 13.58 -0.61
CA LYS A 26 -1.34 14.23 -1.87
C LYS A 26 -2.16 13.64 -3.01
N LEU A 27 -2.84 14.53 -3.75
CA LEU A 27 -3.61 14.18 -4.92
C LEU A 27 -2.77 14.46 -6.18
N TYR A 28 -2.72 13.50 -7.10
CA TYR A 28 -2.22 13.64 -8.46
C TYR A 28 -3.39 13.57 -9.44
N TYR A 29 -3.51 14.54 -10.33
CA TYR A 29 -4.68 14.69 -11.23
C TYR A 29 -4.37 15.56 -12.44
N GLU A 30 -5.25 15.57 -13.45
CA GLU A 30 -5.23 16.52 -14.58
C GLU A 30 -6.23 17.66 -14.35
N ASP A 31 -7.51 17.31 -14.15
CA ASP A 31 -8.58 18.24 -13.81
C ASP A 31 -9.50 17.61 -12.74
N LYS A 32 -9.69 18.32 -11.64
CA LYS A 32 -10.54 17.85 -10.53
C LYS A 32 -12.01 17.64 -10.91
N LYS A 33 -12.50 18.37 -11.91
CA LYS A 33 -13.89 18.27 -12.36
C LYS A 33 -14.18 16.99 -13.14
N THR A 34 -13.14 16.31 -13.62
CA THR A 34 -13.26 15.10 -14.43
C THR A 34 -12.82 13.83 -13.69
N ILE A 35 -12.57 13.92 -12.38
CA ILE A 35 -12.19 12.77 -11.58
C ILE A 35 -13.40 11.83 -11.45
N HIS A 36 -13.31 10.65 -12.05
CA HIS A 36 -14.32 9.60 -12.05
C HIS A 36 -13.79 8.27 -11.48
N ALA A 37 -12.47 8.19 -11.32
CA ALA A 37 -11.79 7.05 -10.72
C ALA A 37 -10.53 7.52 -9.96
N VAL A 38 -10.29 6.94 -8.80
CA VAL A 38 -9.17 7.28 -7.92
C VAL A 38 -8.46 6.02 -7.47
N VAL A 39 -7.13 6.01 -7.59
CA VAL A 39 -6.27 4.98 -6.99
C VAL A 39 -5.76 5.48 -5.65
N LEU A 40 -6.03 4.76 -4.56
CA LEU A 40 -5.39 4.99 -3.28
C LEU A 40 -4.05 4.26 -3.25
N PHE A 41 -2.97 4.98 -2.99
CA PHE A 41 -1.63 4.41 -2.90
C PHE A 41 -1.19 4.28 -1.44
N GLY A 42 -1.04 3.03 -0.97
CA GLY A 42 -0.54 2.69 0.37
C GLY A 42 0.95 2.35 0.34
N HIS A 43 1.79 3.20 0.91
CA HIS A 43 3.24 2.96 0.98
C HIS A 43 3.63 1.90 2.02
N GLY A 44 4.85 1.34 1.89
CA GLY A 44 5.44 0.39 2.83
C GLY A 44 5.95 1.02 4.12
N PHE A 45 6.43 0.18 5.06
CA PHE A 45 6.99 0.60 6.34
C PHE A 45 8.19 1.55 6.14
N GLY A 46 8.20 2.67 6.86
CA GLY A 46 9.18 3.73 6.69
C GLY A 46 9.00 4.58 5.42
N GLY A 47 7.94 4.33 4.61
CA GLY A 47 7.60 5.13 3.44
C GLY A 47 6.93 6.47 3.79
N HIS A 48 6.43 7.17 2.77
CA HIS A 48 5.66 8.41 2.92
C HIS A 48 4.90 8.74 1.63
N LYS A 49 3.96 9.70 1.72
CA LYS A 49 3.13 10.15 0.60
C LYS A 49 3.91 10.72 -0.60
N ASP A 50 5.06 11.36 -0.35
CA ASP A 50 5.92 11.95 -1.39
C ASP A 50 6.91 10.91 -1.97
N ASN A 51 6.39 9.77 -2.38
CA ASN A 51 7.16 8.65 -2.91
C ASN A 51 7.29 8.75 -4.43
N LYS A 52 8.53 8.75 -4.94
CA LYS A 52 8.82 8.83 -6.39
C LYS A 52 8.20 7.68 -7.20
N ALA A 53 8.11 6.47 -6.63
CA ALA A 53 7.47 5.34 -7.29
C ALA A 53 5.95 5.56 -7.42
N ALA A 54 5.32 6.14 -6.39
CA ALA A 54 3.92 6.52 -6.44
C ALA A 54 3.65 7.64 -7.45
N GLU A 55 4.51 8.65 -7.53
CA GLU A 55 4.42 9.71 -8.54
C GLU A 55 4.55 9.16 -9.96
N ARG A 56 5.53 8.25 -10.19
CA ARG A 56 5.68 7.57 -11.48
C ARG A 56 4.45 6.75 -11.85
N PHE A 57 3.91 5.99 -10.88
CA PHE A 57 2.65 5.27 -11.06
C PHE A 57 1.50 6.22 -11.41
N ALA A 58 1.32 7.30 -10.64
CA ALA A 58 0.26 8.29 -10.84
C ALA A 58 0.29 8.90 -12.26
N GLN A 59 1.48 9.27 -12.76
CA GLN A 59 1.62 9.75 -14.15
C GLN A 59 1.16 8.69 -15.16
N ARG A 60 1.56 7.42 -14.98
CA ARG A 60 1.16 6.34 -15.89
C ARG A 60 -0.33 6.01 -15.81
N ALA A 61 -0.92 6.04 -14.61
CA ALA A 61 -2.36 5.83 -14.39
C ALA A 61 -3.18 6.95 -15.05
N LEU A 62 -2.71 8.18 -14.92
CA LEU A 62 -3.33 9.33 -15.58
C LEU A 62 -3.24 9.23 -17.11
N ASP A 63 -2.07 8.91 -17.66
CA ASP A 63 -1.83 8.84 -19.11
C ASP A 63 -2.62 7.70 -19.77
N LYS A 64 -2.77 6.57 -19.09
CA LYS A 64 -3.37 5.36 -19.66
C LYS A 64 -4.87 5.22 -19.36
N LEU A 65 -5.28 5.53 -18.12
CA LEU A 65 -6.63 5.24 -17.63
C LEU A 65 -7.42 6.50 -17.26
N HIS A 66 -6.81 7.67 -17.25
CA HIS A 66 -7.39 8.93 -16.76
C HIS A 66 -7.77 8.87 -15.27
N PHE A 67 -7.09 8.05 -14.50
CA PHE A 67 -7.32 7.91 -13.07
C PHE A 67 -6.49 8.93 -12.29
N ALA A 68 -7.11 9.56 -11.30
CA ALA A 68 -6.39 10.31 -10.28
C ALA A 68 -5.74 9.33 -9.28
N THR A 69 -4.71 9.79 -8.58
CA THR A 69 -4.06 9.00 -7.53
C THR A 69 -3.97 9.82 -6.26
N VAL A 70 -4.36 9.24 -5.14
CA VAL A 70 -4.17 9.80 -3.81
C VAL A 70 -3.14 8.98 -3.07
N THR A 71 -2.07 9.64 -2.63
CA THR A 71 -1.09 9.09 -1.69
C THR A 71 -1.34 9.70 -0.31
N PHE A 72 -1.07 8.97 0.75
CA PHE A 72 -1.25 9.46 2.11
C PHE A 72 -0.19 8.85 3.05
N ASN A 73 0.05 9.50 4.18
CA ASN A 73 0.92 8.95 5.20
C ASN A 73 0.15 8.03 6.14
N TRP A 74 0.72 6.88 6.45
CA TRP A 74 0.29 6.07 7.60
C TRP A 74 0.65 6.79 8.91
N PRO A 75 0.00 6.44 10.05
CA PRO A 75 0.39 6.95 11.37
C PRO A 75 1.90 6.76 11.61
N CYS A 76 2.55 7.74 12.20
CA CYS A 76 3.99 7.77 12.50
C CYS A 76 4.92 7.77 11.27
N HIS A 77 4.40 7.95 10.07
CA HIS A 77 5.19 7.98 8.84
C HIS A 77 5.19 9.37 8.20
N GLY A 78 6.28 9.69 7.49
CA GLY A 78 6.43 10.97 6.80
C GLY A 78 6.39 12.16 7.75
N ASP A 79 5.44 13.07 7.54
CA ASP A 79 5.15 14.26 8.36
C ASP A 79 4.00 14.05 9.37
N ASP A 80 3.56 12.80 9.57
CA ASP A 80 2.55 12.50 10.56
C ASP A 80 3.03 12.77 12.00
N VAL A 81 2.17 13.37 12.81
CA VAL A 81 2.50 13.81 14.17
C VAL A 81 2.28 12.78 15.25
N ARG A 82 1.71 11.61 14.93
CA ARG A 82 1.49 10.54 15.90
C ARG A 82 2.83 9.94 16.33
N LYS A 83 2.89 9.59 17.62
CA LYS A 83 4.12 9.07 18.23
C LYS A 83 4.13 7.56 18.41
N LYS A 84 2.97 6.92 18.33
CA LYS A 84 2.81 5.48 18.51
C LYS A 84 2.08 4.89 17.34
N LEU A 85 2.72 3.94 16.65
CA LEU A 85 2.10 3.20 15.58
C LEU A 85 1.11 2.18 16.17
N ARG A 86 -0.14 2.22 15.70
CA ARG A 86 -1.22 1.30 16.07
C ARG A 86 -1.99 0.89 14.82
N LEU A 87 -2.43 -0.37 14.77
CA LEU A 87 -3.19 -0.88 13.63
C LEU A 87 -4.57 -0.22 13.52
N ASP A 88 -5.23 0.05 14.64
CA ASP A 88 -6.51 0.77 14.67
C ASP A 88 -6.39 2.18 14.08
N ASP A 89 -5.28 2.87 14.34
CA ASP A 89 -5.02 4.18 13.74
C ASP A 89 -4.78 4.05 12.22
N CYS A 90 -4.08 3.00 11.77
CA CYS A 90 -3.90 2.73 10.33
C CYS A 90 -5.24 2.50 9.64
N ASP A 91 -6.11 1.72 10.26
CA ASP A 91 -7.46 1.43 9.80
C ASP A 91 -8.32 2.71 9.71
N GLY A 92 -8.29 3.51 10.78
CA GLY A 92 -8.97 4.81 10.83
C GLY A 92 -8.46 5.79 9.76
N TYR A 93 -7.14 5.79 9.45
CA TYR A 93 -6.56 6.60 8.38
C TYR A 93 -7.06 6.17 7.00
N LEU A 94 -7.05 4.87 6.72
CA LEU A 94 -7.54 4.36 5.44
C LEU A 94 -9.02 4.65 5.25
N THR A 95 -9.84 4.40 6.28
CA THR A 95 -11.27 4.75 6.29
C THR A 95 -11.50 6.24 6.02
N ALA A 96 -10.77 7.12 6.73
CA ALA A 96 -10.87 8.57 6.55
C ALA A 96 -10.56 9.01 5.11
N VAL A 97 -9.52 8.42 4.49
CA VAL A 97 -9.14 8.73 3.11
C VAL A 97 -10.19 8.21 2.11
N ILE A 98 -10.72 7.00 2.31
CA ILE A 98 -11.79 6.43 1.46
C ILE A 98 -13.02 7.34 1.48
N GLU A 99 -13.47 7.74 2.67
CA GLU A 99 -14.66 8.56 2.83
C GLU A 99 -14.48 9.99 2.30
N ASP A 100 -13.29 10.61 2.51
CA ASP A 100 -12.97 11.93 1.94
C ASP A 100 -13.01 11.90 0.41
N VAL A 101 -12.41 10.88 -0.21
CA VAL A 101 -12.39 10.73 -1.67
C VAL A 101 -13.80 10.57 -2.22
N ARG A 102 -14.63 9.75 -1.58
CA ARG A 102 -16.04 9.57 -1.96
C ARG A 102 -16.82 10.88 -1.85
N ALA A 103 -16.72 11.55 -0.71
CA ALA A 103 -17.43 12.80 -0.48
C ALA A 103 -16.98 13.92 -1.42
N ARG A 104 -15.67 14.01 -1.68
CA ARG A 104 -15.06 15.10 -2.46
C ARG A 104 -15.31 14.99 -3.95
N TYR A 105 -15.40 13.77 -4.50
CA TYR A 105 -15.47 13.53 -5.96
C TYR A 105 -16.77 12.84 -6.40
N GLY A 106 -17.81 12.80 -5.56
CA GLY A 106 -19.12 12.26 -5.90
C GLY A 106 -19.14 10.75 -6.11
N ASP A 107 -18.55 10.01 -5.18
CA ASP A 107 -18.45 8.55 -5.17
C ASP A 107 -17.77 7.97 -6.44
N PRO A 108 -16.51 8.33 -6.69
CA PRO A 108 -15.76 7.82 -7.85
C PRO A 108 -15.47 6.33 -7.69
N ARG A 109 -15.16 5.64 -8.79
CA ARG A 109 -14.65 4.27 -8.71
C ARG A 109 -13.33 4.27 -7.96
N LEU A 110 -13.22 3.45 -6.91
CA LEU A 110 -12.01 3.32 -6.12
C LEU A 110 -11.19 2.12 -6.57
N TYR A 111 -9.90 2.35 -6.66
CA TYR A 111 -8.86 1.35 -6.88
C TYR A 111 -7.82 1.48 -5.78
N ALA A 112 -7.05 0.42 -5.54
CA ALA A 112 -5.95 0.48 -4.59
C ALA A 112 -4.66 -0.08 -5.20
N TYR A 113 -3.54 0.59 -4.90
CA TYR A 113 -2.21 0.05 -5.12
C TYR A 113 -1.41 0.20 -3.82
N ALA A 114 -0.98 -0.92 -3.23
CA ALA A 114 -0.28 -0.89 -1.97
C ALA A 114 1.00 -1.75 -2.01
N THR A 115 1.97 -1.41 -1.14
CA THR A 115 3.26 -2.09 -1.12
C THR A 115 3.63 -2.55 0.28
N SER A 116 4.14 -3.79 0.41
CA SER A 116 4.71 -4.33 1.66
C SER A 116 3.77 -4.17 2.87
N PHE A 117 4.14 -3.35 3.87
CA PHE A 117 3.31 -2.98 5.00
C PHE A 117 1.93 -2.43 4.60
N GLY A 118 1.89 -1.54 3.59
CA GLY A 118 0.62 -1.07 3.04
C GLY A 118 -0.23 -2.22 2.50
N GLY A 119 0.38 -3.20 1.83
CA GLY A 119 -0.31 -4.41 1.35
C GLY A 119 -0.95 -5.22 2.47
N PHE A 120 -0.24 -5.41 3.58
CA PHE A 120 -0.80 -6.03 4.79
C PHE A 120 -2.01 -5.24 5.32
N LEU A 121 -1.91 -3.90 5.40
CA LEU A 121 -3.01 -3.08 5.91
C LEU A 121 -4.25 -3.12 5.02
N PHE A 122 -4.08 -3.17 3.69
CA PHE A 122 -5.21 -3.31 2.78
C PHE A 122 -5.87 -4.69 2.88
N LEU A 123 -5.10 -5.78 3.01
CA LEU A 123 -5.65 -7.13 3.23
C LEU A 123 -6.40 -7.21 4.58
N LYS A 124 -5.82 -6.64 5.64
CA LYS A 124 -6.50 -6.53 6.94
C LYS A 124 -7.82 -5.76 6.82
N TYR A 125 -7.81 -4.64 6.08
CA TYR A 125 -9.01 -3.84 5.86
C TYR A 125 -10.11 -4.64 5.13
N LEU A 126 -9.75 -5.41 4.09
CA LEU A 126 -10.70 -6.29 3.39
C LEU A 126 -11.32 -7.31 4.34
N LEU A 127 -10.50 -7.90 5.22
CA LEU A 127 -10.96 -8.90 6.18
C LEU A 127 -11.97 -8.32 7.19
N GLU A 128 -11.76 -7.09 7.65
CA GLU A 128 -12.55 -6.48 8.72
C GLU A 128 -13.73 -5.66 8.23
N HIS A 129 -13.64 -5.04 7.05
CA HIS A 129 -14.63 -4.07 6.55
C HIS A 129 -15.26 -4.45 5.20
N GLY A 130 -14.72 -5.45 4.53
CA GLY A 130 -15.12 -5.80 3.16
C GLY A 130 -14.38 -4.95 2.11
N ASN A 131 -14.70 -5.16 0.83
CA ASN A 131 -14.00 -4.55 -0.29
C ASN A 131 -14.70 -3.27 -0.81
N PRO A 132 -14.16 -2.07 -0.57
CA PRO A 132 -14.66 -0.83 -1.15
C PRO A 132 -14.10 -0.53 -2.54
N PHE A 133 -13.16 -1.34 -3.05
CA PHE A 133 -12.41 -1.09 -4.28
C PHE A 133 -12.91 -1.95 -5.44
N GLN A 134 -12.81 -1.43 -6.66
CA GLN A 134 -13.07 -2.19 -7.89
C GLN A 134 -11.99 -3.24 -8.13
N LYS A 135 -10.72 -2.85 -7.92
CA LYS A 135 -9.54 -3.72 -8.01
C LYS A 135 -8.45 -3.23 -7.06
N ILE A 136 -7.64 -4.16 -6.58
CA ILE A 136 -6.54 -3.93 -5.65
C ILE A 136 -5.29 -4.61 -6.21
N ALA A 137 -4.21 -3.86 -6.38
CA ALA A 137 -2.89 -4.40 -6.72
C ALA A 137 -1.97 -4.31 -5.51
N LEU A 138 -1.38 -5.41 -5.12
CA LEU A 138 -0.48 -5.52 -3.98
C LEU A 138 0.92 -5.90 -4.48
N ARG A 139 1.91 -5.07 -4.19
CA ARG A 139 3.30 -5.36 -4.51
C ARG A 139 4.06 -5.79 -3.27
N CYS A 140 4.59 -7.01 -3.28
CA CYS A 140 5.34 -7.60 -2.17
C CYS A 140 4.61 -7.44 -0.82
N PRO A 141 3.31 -7.79 -0.71
CA PRO A 141 2.57 -7.60 0.54
C PRO A 141 3.19 -8.43 1.66
N ALA A 142 3.35 -7.84 2.84
CA ALA A 142 3.87 -8.54 4.01
C ALA A 142 2.75 -9.36 4.68
N VAL A 143 2.30 -10.44 4.04
CA VAL A 143 1.14 -11.26 4.47
C VAL A 143 1.32 -11.87 5.86
N ASP A 144 2.57 -12.09 6.30
CA ASP A 144 2.94 -12.35 7.70
C ASP A 144 3.83 -11.20 8.20
N LEU A 145 3.20 -10.09 8.53
CA LEU A 145 3.92 -8.88 8.93
C LEU A 145 4.74 -9.10 10.21
N TYR A 146 4.24 -9.89 11.16
CA TYR A 146 4.96 -10.18 12.40
C TYR A 146 6.30 -10.87 12.10
N ARG A 147 6.29 -11.91 11.29
CA ARG A 147 7.49 -12.62 10.86
C ARG A 147 8.45 -11.71 10.09
N VAL A 148 7.94 -10.92 9.14
CA VAL A 148 8.76 -9.95 8.39
C VAL A 148 9.41 -8.94 9.33
N GLN A 149 8.67 -8.38 10.29
CA GLN A 149 9.21 -7.42 11.26
C GLN A 149 10.30 -8.05 12.14
N THR A 150 10.06 -9.24 12.68
CA THR A 150 10.94 -9.86 13.66
C THR A 150 12.16 -10.56 13.06
N GLU A 151 12.05 -11.07 11.83
CA GLU A 151 13.14 -11.83 11.18
C GLU A 151 13.95 -11.02 10.17
N ARG A 152 13.39 -9.91 9.62
CA ARG A 152 14.01 -9.17 8.51
C ARG A 152 14.26 -7.69 8.77
N ILE A 153 13.50 -7.07 9.66
CA ILE A 153 13.57 -5.61 9.88
C ILE A 153 14.23 -5.29 11.22
N LEU A 154 13.87 -6.01 12.29
CA LEU A 154 14.37 -5.77 13.63
C LEU A 154 15.67 -6.56 13.89
N THR A 155 16.61 -5.90 14.52
CA THR A 155 17.80 -6.59 15.06
C THR A 155 17.47 -7.36 16.33
N PRO A 156 18.28 -8.38 16.71
CA PRO A 156 18.10 -9.09 17.99
C PRO A 156 18.09 -8.17 19.20
N GLU A 157 18.91 -7.10 19.20
CA GLU A 157 18.98 -6.12 20.28
C GLU A 157 17.71 -5.24 20.35
N GLU A 158 17.12 -4.89 19.20
CA GLU A 158 15.85 -4.15 19.12
C GLU A 158 14.71 -5.02 19.64
N LEU A 159 14.67 -6.30 19.24
CA LEU A 159 13.69 -7.27 19.76
C LEU A 159 13.78 -7.43 21.27
N GLU A 160 14.99 -7.56 21.81
CA GLU A 160 15.19 -7.65 23.26
C GLU A 160 14.71 -6.38 23.98
N LYS A 161 14.95 -5.19 23.42
CA LYS A 161 14.44 -3.93 23.97
C LYS A 161 12.91 -3.89 23.98
N LEU A 162 12.26 -4.31 22.87
CA LEU A 162 10.81 -4.39 22.77
C LEU A 162 10.23 -5.37 23.81
N HIS A 163 10.84 -6.54 23.97
CA HIS A 163 10.43 -7.52 25.00
C HIS A 163 10.54 -6.96 26.43
N LYS A 164 11.51 -6.06 26.66
CA LYS A 164 11.66 -5.33 27.93
C LYS A 164 10.73 -4.11 28.06
N GLY A 165 9.79 -3.94 27.12
CA GLY A 165 8.82 -2.82 27.11
C GLY A 165 9.42 -1.47 26.71
N LYS A 166 10.59 -1.47 26.06
CA LYS A 166 11.21 -0.24 25.53
C LYS A 166 10.76 0.00 24.10
N GLU A 167 10.67 1.25 23.73
CA GLU A 167 10.45 1.70 22.36
C GLU A 167 11.73 1.60 21.54
N VAL A 168 11.62 1.27 20.24
CA VAL A 168 12.74 1.25 19.29
C VAL A 168 12.38 1.98 18.02
N LEU A 169 13.40 2.44 17.30
CA LEU A 169 13.28 3.03 15.96
C LEU A 169 13.60 1.96 14.92
N ALA A 170 12.57 1.35 14.36
CA ALA A 170 12.67 0.27 13.38
C ALA A 170 12.64 0.78 11.92
N GLY A 171 13.17 -0.01 11.00
CA GLY A 171 13.18 0.28 9.56
C GLY A 171 14.57 0.55 9.01
N PHE A 172 14.65 0.83 7.70
CA PHE A 172 15.91 1.02 6.98
C PHE A 172 16.32 2.51 6.91
N ASP A 173 16.07 3.16 5.78
CA ASP A 173 16.47 4.56 5.56
C ASP A 173 15.68 5.55 6.44
N ARG A 174 14.41 5.26 6.66
CA ARG A 174 13.54 6.01 7.54
C ARG A 174 13.08 5.13 8.68
N LYS A 175 13.22 5.67 9.88
CA LYS A 175 12.90 4.97 11.11
C LYS A 175 11.49 5.32 11.58
N VAL A 176 10.78 4.30 12.07
CA VAL A 176 9.46 4.42 12.68
C VAL A 176 9.56 3.94 14.12
N ALA A 177 9.05 4.74 15.06
CA ALA A 177 9.00 4.36 16.46
C ALA A 177 7.93 3.28 16.66
N ILE A 178 8.34 2.14 17.18
CA ILE A 178 7.46 1.02 17.53
C ILE A 178 7.69 0.57 18.95
N ASP A 179 6.68 -0.01 19.55
CA ASP A 179 6.73 -0.57 20.90
C ASP A 179 6.18 -2.01 20.92
N ARG A 180 6.20 -2.63 22.09
CA ARG A 180 5.72 -4.00 22.28
C ARG A 180 4.24 -4.15 21.87
N THR A 181 3.39 -3.16 22.15
CA THR A 181 1.97 -3.21 21.81
C THR A 181 1.77 -3.36 20.29
N TYR A 182 2.51 -2.58 19.48
CA TYR A 182 2.48 -2.74 18.02
C TYR A 182 2.86 -4.15 17.58
N LEU A 183 3.90 -4.76 18.17
CA LEU A 183 4.26 -6.15 17.83
C LEU A 183 3.15 -7.14 18.21
N GLU A 184 2.49 -6.93 19.35
CA GLU A 184 1.36 -7.76 19.80
C GLU A 184 0.15 -7.59 18.85
N GLU A 185 -0.15 -6.37 18.40
CA GLU A 185 -1.21 -6.09 17.43
C GLU A 185 -0.96 -6.81 16.09
N ILE A 186 0.23 -6.68 15.49
CA ILE A 186 0.53 -7.34 14.20
C ILE A 186 0.58 -8.86 14.32
N ARG A 187 0.96 -9.39 15.50
CA ARG A 187 0.94 -10.83 15.78
C ARG A 187 -0.47 -11.39 15.87
N ALA A 188 -1.42 -10.58 16.31
CA ALA A 188 -2.81 -11.00 16.46
C ALA A 188 -3.57 -11.08 15.11
N VAL A 189 -3.03 -10.45 14.07
CA VAL A 189 -3.64 -10.51 12.72
C VAL A 189 -3.09 -11.72 11.97
N ASP A 190 -3.94 -12.70 11.76
CA ASP A 190 -3.60 -13.93 11.03
C ASP A 190 -4.21 -13.92 9.62
N LEU A 191 -3.50 -13.29 8.67
CA LEU A 191 -3.92 -13.28 7.26
C LEU A 191 -3.70 -14.62 6.57
N LEU A 192 -2.71 -15.42 7.03
CA LEU A 192 -2.38 -16.69 6.40
C LEU A 192 -3.50 -17.74 6.52
N HIS A 193 -4.32 -17.64 7.58
CA HIS A 193 -5.46 -18.53 7.80
C HIS A 193 -6.82 -17.82 7.63
N ALA A 194 -6.83 -16.56 7.18
CA ALA A 194 -8.05 -15.83 6.89
C ALA A 194 -8.65 -16.29 5.54
N ASP A 195 -9.96 -16.18 5.38
CA ASP A 195 -10.63 -16.42 4.10
C ASP A 195 -10.93 -15.10 3.40
N LEU A 196 -10.17 -14.84 2.33
CA LEU A 196 -10.33 -13.69 1.43
C LEU A 196 -10.72 -14.14 0.01
N THR A 197 -11.09 -15.41 -0.19
CA THR A 197 -11.45 -15.96 -1.50
C THR A 197 -12.61 -15.25 -2.18
N ALA A 198 -13.48 -14.59 -1.40
CA ALA A 198 -14.54 -13.74 -1.94
C ALA A 198 -14.02 -12.56 -2.79
N TYR A 199 -12.73 -12.21 -2.65
CA TYR A 199 -12.08 -11.10 -3.36
C TYR A 199 -11.04 -11.57 -4.39
N MET A 200 -11.01 -12.87 -4.73
CA MET A 200 -9.99 -13.48 -5.60
C MET A 200 -9.86 -12.78 -6.95
N ASP A 201 -11.00 -12.38 -7.55
CA ASP A 201 -11.01 -11.69 -8.84
C ASP A 201 -10.65 -10.21 -8.75
N ASP A 202 -10.67 -9.63 -7.54
CA ASP A 202 -10.44 -8.21 -7.30
C ASP A 202 -9.03 -7.89 -6.83
N VAL A 203 -8.23 -8.91 -6.48
CA VAL A 203 -6.88 -8.73 -5.95
C VAL A 203 -5.84 -9.35 -6.87
N LEU A 204 -4.86 -8.52 -7.26
CA LEU A 204 -3.64 -8.93 -7.95
C LEU A 204 -2.45 -8.78 -7.01
N ILE A 205 -1.62 -9.81 -6.90
CA ILE A 205 -0.37 -9.78 -6.16
C ILE A 205 0.81 -9.83 -7.13
N LEU A 206 1.72 -8.84 -7.03
CA LEU A 206 3.00 -8.83 -7.74
C LEU A 206 4.13 -9.02 -6.73
N HIS A 207 5.14 -9.84 -7.09
CA HIS A 207 6.25 -10.08 -6.18
C HIS A 207 7.59 -10.16 -6.92
N GLY A 208 8.62 -9.53 -6.36
CA GLY A 208 9.96 -9.61 -6.93
C GLY A 208 10.63 -10.96 -6.66
N THR A 209 11.20 -11.60 -7.69
CA THR A 209 11.84 -12.92 -7.51
C THR A 209 13.15 -12.87 -6.72
N ARG A 210 13.65 -11.66 -6.42
CA ARG A 210 14.83 -11.43 -5.55
C ARG A 210 14.48 -10.58 -4.33
N ASP A 211 13.24 -10.68 -3.86
CA ASP A 211 12.81 -9.97 -2.65
C ASP A 211 13.53 -10.55 -1.41
N GLU A 212 14.39 -9.75 -0.81
CA GLU A 212 15.20 -10.11 0.36
C GLU A 212 14.49 -9.84 1.69
N ILE A 213 13.34 -9.15 1.66
CA ILE A 213 12.59 -8.71 2.85
C ILE A 213 11.37 -9.60 3.08
N VAL A 214 10.52 -9.76 2.06
CA VAL A 214 9.31 -10.58 2.14
C VAL A 214 9.54 -11.85 1.31
N PRO A 215 9.54 -13.04 1.92
CA PRO A 215 9.79 -14.30 1.22
C PRO A 215 8.77 -14.54 0.09
N LEU A 216 9.27 -14.80 -1.12
CA LEU A 216 8.46 -15.04 -2.30
C LEU A 216 7.52 -16.25 -2.12
N ASP A 217 8.04 -17.34 -1.60
CA ASP A 217 7.31 -18.59 -1.37
C ASP A 217 6.13 -18.42 -0.42
N MET A 218 6.29 -17.62 0.62
CA MET A 218 5.22 -17.31 1.56
C MET A 218 4.07 -16.55 0.89
N VAL A 219 4.39 -15.56 0.06
CA VAL A 219 3.36 -14.74 -0.60
C VAL A 219 2.71 -15.51 -1.74
N GLN A 220 3.46 -16.33 -2.46
CA GLN A 220 2.91 -17.21 -3.49
C GLN A 220 1.95 -18.23 -2.88
N ALA A 221 2.34 -18.92 -1.80
CA ALA A 221 1.46 -19.84 -1.09
C ALA A 221 0.18 -19.17 -0.61
N PHE A 222 0.28 -17.96 -0.04
CA PHE A 222 -0.90 -17.17 0.32
C PHE A 222 -1.80 -16.86 -0.87
N ALA A 223 -1.22 -16.43 -2.01
CA ALA A 223 -2.00 -16.14 -3.21
C ALA A 223 -2.71 -17.39 -3.76
N ASP A 224 -2.02 -18.54 -3.78
CA ASP A 224 -2.56 -19.81 -4.21
C ASP A 224 -3.71 -20.27 -3.30
N ASP A 225 -3.56 -20.18 -1.97
CA ASP A 225 -4.59 -20.50 -0.98
C ASP A 225 -5.82 -19.61 -1.10
N GLN A 226 -5.63 -18.34 -1.43
CA GLN A 226 -6.71 -17.36 -1.61
C GLN A 226 -7.25 -17.31 -3.06
N LEU A 227 -6.73 -18.12 -3.97
CA LEU A 227 -7.08 -18.14 -5.40
C LEU A 227 -6.88 -16.78 -6.10
N MET A 228 -5.99 -15.94 -5.58
CA MET A 228 -5.69 -14.63 -6.12
C MET A 228 -4.68 -14.71 -7.28
N GLU A 229 -4.79 -13.79 -8.24
CA GLU A 229 -3.81 -13.69 -9.33
C GLU A 229 -2.43 -13.31 -8.75
N PHE A 230 -1.40 -14.12 -9.07
CA PHE A 230 -0.01 -13.91 -8.65
C PHE A 230 0.90 -13.74 -9.86
N VAL A 231 1.66 -12.63 -9.89
CA VAL A 231 2.61 -12.32 -10.97
C VAL A 231 4.00 -12.10 -10.40
N PRO A 232 4.93 -13.05 -10.58
CA PRO A 232 6.34 -12.84 -10.24
C PRO A 232 6.97 -11.86 -11.24
N ILE A 233 7.75 -10.89 -10.72
CA ILE A 233 8.54 -9.96 -11.54
C ILE A 233 10.01 -10.39 -11.45
N GLU A 234 10.54 -10.84 -12.56
CA GLU A 234 11.88 -11.40 -12.62
C GLU A 234 12.96 -10.40 -12.21
N HIS A 235 13.87 -10.86 -11.35
CA HIS A 235 15.02 -10.11 -10.85
C HIS A 235 14.70 -8.85 -10.03
N ALA A 236 13.43 -8.58 -9.75
CA ALA A 236 13.07 -7.44 -8.91
C ALA A 236 13.38 -7.72 -7.43
N ASP A 237 13.97 -6.73 -6.76
CA ASP A 237 14.13 -6.69 -5.31
C ASP A 237 12.85 -6.19 -4.62
N HIS A 238 12.82 -6.16 -3.28
CA HIS A 238 11.67 -5.68 -2.52
C HIS A 238 11.22 -4.26 -2.91
N ARG A 239 12.16 -3.39 -3.24
CA ARG A 239 11.89 -1.98 -3.55
C ARG A 239 11.66 -1.70 -5.02
N PHE A 240 11.89 -2.69 -5.89
CA PHE A 240 11.84 -2.52 -7.35
C PHE A 240 12.78 -1.38 -7.80
N GLN A 241 14.04 -1.44 -7.37
CA GLN A 241 15.03 -0.40 -7.68
C GLN A 241 15.41 -0.37 -9.17
N ASP A 242 15.36 -1.50 -9.88
CA ASP A 242 15.51 -1.50 -11.34
C ASP A 242 14.29 -0.80 -11.98
N PRO A 243 14.50 0.31 -12.72
CA PRO A 243 13.42 1.02 -13.40
C PRO A 243 12.62 0.16 -14.38
N ARG A 244 13.22 -0.88 -14.97
CA ARG A 244 12.53 -1.80 -15.90
C ARG A 244 11.56 -2.69 -15.17
N ALA A 245 11.97 -3.28 -14.04
CA ALA A 245 11.09 -4.07 -13.19
C ALA A 245 9.92 -3.22 -12.65
N MET A 246 10.18 -1.97 -12.26
CA MET A 246 9.14 -1.04 -11.85
C MET A 246 8.17 -0.70 -12.99
N ASP A 247 8.66 -0.47 -14.22
CA ASP A 247 7.79 -0.20 -15.38
C ASP A 247 6.95 -1.42 -15.76
N GLU A 248 7.51 -2.62 -15.66
CA GLU A 248 6.80 -3.88 -15.87
C GLU A 248 5.67 -4.03 -14.85
N ALA A 249 5.96 -3.86 -13.56
CA ALA A 249 4.97 -3.92 -12.50
C ALA A 249 3.84 -2.89 -12.71
N ILE A 250 4.18 -1.63 -13.01
CA ILE A 250 3.19 -0.60 -13.29
C ILE A 250 2.31 -0.98 -14.50
N LYS A 251 2.91 -1.53 -15.57
CA LYS A 251 2.16 -1.99 -16.74
C LYS A 251 1.15 -3.08 -16.36
N VAL A 252 1.58 -4.10 -15.62
CA VAL A 252 0.71 -5.21 -15.17
C VAL A 252 -0.45 -4.68 -14.32
N ILE A 253 -0.16 -3.77 -13.36
CA ILE A 253 -1.19 -3.16 -12.50
C ILE A 253 -2.22 -2.39 -13.34
N LEU A 254 -1.76 -1.56 -14.28
CA LEU A 254 -2.68 -0.77 -15.10
C LEU A 254 -3.50 -1.62 -16.08
N ASP A 255 -2.94 -2.72 -16.58
CA ASP A 255 -3.68 -3.69 -17.39
C ASP A 255 -4.76 -4.39 -16.58
N PHE A 256 -4.44 -4.76 -15.32
CA PHE A 256 -5.42 -5.32 -14.38
C PHE A 256 -6.53 -4.34 -14.02
N PHE A 257 -6.22 -3.06 -13.78
CA PHE A 257 -7.22 -2.03 -13.47
C PHE A 257 -8.12 -1.69 -14.67
N ASN A 258 -7.61 -1.85 -15.88
CA ASN A 258 -8.38 -1.60 -17.10
C ASN A 258 -9.42 -2.71 -17.39
N GLY A 259 -9.34 -3.84 -16.69
CA GLY A 259 -10.05 -5.05 -17.08
C GLY A 259 -9.34 -5.66 -18.30
N ARG A 260 -8.83 -6.87 -18.20
CA ARG A 260 -8.30 -7.58 -19.39
C ARG A 260 -9.49 -7.90 -20.29
N GLU A 261 -9.55 -7.32 -21.47
CA GLU A 261 -10.31 -7.84 -22.59
C GLU A 261 -9.63 -9.13 -23.11
#